data_3db1c6d0cd43548c904401a94ac56a65
#
_entry.id   3db1c6d0cd43548c904401a94ac56a65
#
_cell.length_a   1.000
_cell.length_b   1.000
_cell.length_c   1.000
_cell.angle_alpha   90.00
_cell.angle_beta   90.00
_cell.angle_gamma   90.00
#
_symmetry.space_group_name_H-M   'P 1'
#
loop_
_entity.id
_entity.type
_entity.pdbx_description
1 polymer ?
#
loop_
_entity_poly.entity_id
_entity_poly.type
_entity_poly.pdbx_seq_one_letter_code
_entity_poly.pdbx_strand_id
1 'polypeptide(L)'
;MQIVIVLAIVITASFLLLTSGFFLNQISFYLHTNKAINAMANYQLFALLVSGVASLIIFYLNPGSKVLLSMGNLKIAAVKEKWLGINGNANWIINGAQLLLFVSFVTSIFIFITVRNQTNSISFNLSFVPYILLFAFSNALAEELIYRYCIVGGLNLYCSKSFILITSAILFGLPHFFGMPNGIIGVLISAVLGYILCKATMETKGIFTAWFIHFVQDVIIFTGIFILHASNKSV
;
A
#
# COMPACT_ATOMS: atom_id res chain seq x y z
N MET A 1 10.99 25.13 3.70
CA MET A 1 9.64 25.33 3.14
C MET A 1 9.16 24.10 2.36
N GLN A 2 9.87 23.58 1.35
CA GLN A 2 9.44 22.43 0.53
C GLN A 2 9.17 21.15 1.34
N ILE A 3 10.03 20.81 2.30
CA ILE A 3 9.84 19.62 3.16
C ILE A 3 8.49 19.67 3.88
N VAL A 4 8.16 20.85 4.47
CA VAL A 4 6.89 21.02 5.19
C VAL A 4 5.70 20.88 4.25
N ILE A 5 5.78 21.42 3.03
CA ILE A 5 4.71 21.30 2.02
C ILE A 5 4.50 19.83 1.64
N VAL A 6 5.56 19.10 1.35
CA VAL A 6 5.46 17.67 0.98
C VAL A 6 4.87 16.85 2.13
N LEU A 7 5.34 17.04 3.36
CA LEU A 7 4.80 16.34 4.52
C LEU A 7 3.32 16.70 4.76
N ALA A 8 2.95 17.99 4.62
CA ALA A 8 1.56 18.41 4.74
C ALA A 8 0.66 17.74 3.69
N ILE A 9 1.10 17.62 2.42
CA ILE A 9 0.36 16.93 1.36
C ILE A 9 0.13 15.46 1.73
N VAL A 10 1.19 14.75 2.13
CA VAL A 10 1.10 13.31 2.46
C VAL A 10 0.24 13.09 3.70
N ILE A 11 0.40 13.89 4.75
CA ILE A 11 -0.40 13.79 5.99
C ILE A 11 -1.87 14.10 5.69
N THR A 12 -2.16 15.13 4.90
CA THR A 12 -3.54 15.47 4.50
C THR A 12 -4.15 14.35 3.67
N ALA A 13 -3.43 13.80 2.69
CA ALA A 13 -3.91 12.67 1.90
C ALA A 13 -4.20 11.45 2.80
N SER A 14 -3.29 11.10 3.70
CA SER A 14 -3.49 10.00 4.67
C SER A 14 -4.70 10.25 5.57
N PHE A 15 -4.87 11.47 6.07
CA PHE A 15 -6.02 11.84 6.90
C PHE A 15 -7.34 11.73 6.15
N LEU A 16 -7.38 12.17 4.89
CA LEU A 16 -8.58 12.03 4.03
C LEU A 16 -8.94 10.57 3.81
N LEU A 17 -7.97 9.68 3.59
CA LEU A 17 -8.22 8.25 3.46
C LEU A 17 -8.76 7.63 4.76
N LEU A 18 -8.16 7.97 5.90
CA LEU A 18 -8.63 7.49 7.21
C LEU A 18 -10.04 7.96 7.55
N THR A 19 -10.40 9.17 7.14
CA THR A 19 -11.72 9.77 7.39
C THR A 19 -12.68 9.63 6.22
N SER A 20 -12.33 8.82 5.22
CA SER A 20 -13.11 8.61 3.99
C SER A 20 -14.56 8.23 4.23
N GLY A 21 -14.85 7.45 5.27
CA GLY A 21 -16.20 7.08 5.65
C GLY A 21 -17.12 8.26 5.90
N PHE A 22 -16.60 9.37 6.46
CA PHE A 22 -17.38 10.60 6.65
C PHE A 22 -17.83 11.20 5.31
N PHE A 23 -16.94 11.25 4.32
CA PHE A 23 -17.24 11.80 3.00
C PHE A 23 -18.12 10.85 2.19
N LEU A 24 -17.84 9.56 2.19
CA LEU A 24 -18.54 8.55 1.42
C LEU A 24 -19.96 8.28 1.93
N ASN A 25 -20.25 8.58 3.19
CA ASN A 25 -21.63 8.58 3.71
C ASN A 25 -22.49 9.71 3.14
N GLN A 26 -21.87 10.80 2.68
CA GLN A 26 -22.56 11.96 2.10
C GLN A 26 -22.63 11.87 0.56
N ILE A 27 -21.57 11.36 -0.05
CA ILE A 27 -21.42 11.31 -1.51
C ILE A 27 -20.94 9.90 -1.88
N SER A 28 -21.88 9.04 -2.26
CA SER A 28 -21.56 7.70 -2.77
C SER A 28 -22.27 7.44 -4.09
N PHE A 29 -21.58 6.73 -4.99
CA PHE A 29 -22.15 6.33 -6.27
C PHE A 29 -22.73 4.93 -6.16
N TYR A 30 -23.81 4.66 -6.86
CA TYR A 30 -24.35 3.31 -7.01
C TYR A 30 -23.57 2.58 -8.12
N LEU A 31 -22.54 1.84 -7.72
CA LEU A 31 -21.64 1.13 -8.63
C LEU A 31 -21.93 -0.37 -8.66
N HIS A 32 -22.57 -0.91 -7.60
CA HIS A 32 -22.84 -2.33 -7.49
C HIS A 32 -24.04 -2.62 -6.57
N THR A 33 -24.83 -3.68 -6.89
CA THR A 33 -25.97 -4.12 -6.09
C THR A 33 -25.58 -4.64 -4.71
N ASN A 34 -24.44 -5.31 -4.59
CA ASN A 34 -23.89 -5.75 -3.31
C ASN A 34 -23.33 -4.55 -2.55
N LYS A 35 -23.89 -4.24 -1.38
CA LYS A 35 -23.54 -3.07 -0.57
C LYS A 35 -22.05 -3.04 -0.16
N ALA A 36 -21.45 -4.19 0.17
CA ALA A 36 -20.04 -4.24 0.56
C ALA A 36 -19.11 -3.95 -0.63
N ILE A 37 -19.39 -4.55 -1.80
CA ILE A 37 -18.63 -4.26 -3.03
C ILE A 37 -18.80 -2.79 -3.42
N ASN A 38 -20.03 -2.26 -3.31
CA ASN A 38 -20.32 -0.85 -3.61
C ASN A 38 -19.51 0.10 -2.70
N ALA A 39 -19.49 -0.18 -1.39
CA ALA A 39 -18.72 0.63 -0.44
C ALA A 39 -17.22 0.58 -0.74
N MET A 40 -16.67 -0.62 -1.00
CA MET A 40 -15.26 -0.79 -1.37
C MET A 40 -14.92 -0.06 -2.68
N ALA A 41 -15.78 -0.17 -3.71
CA ALA A 41 -15.57 0.52 -4.99
C ALA A 41 -15.56 2.04 -4.83
N ASN A 42 -16.47 2.62 -4.04
CA ASN A 42 -16.48 4.04 -3.72
C ASN A 42 -15.21 4.47 -2.97
N TYR A 43 -14.75 3.66 -2.02
CA TYR A 43 -13.48 3.91 -1.33
C TYR A 43 -12.31 3.94 -2.31
N GLN A 44 -12.22 2.97 -3.23
CA GLN A 44 -11.14 2.91 -4.21
C GLN A 44 -11.12 4.12 -5.15
N LEU A 45 -12.29 4.56 -5.62
CA LEU A 45 -12.39 5.78 -6.43
C LEU A 45 -11.92 7.02 -5.65
N PHE A 46 -12.34 7.15 -4.39
CA PHE A 46 -11.93 8.24 -3.53
C PHE A 46 -10.41 8.21 -3.29
N ALA A 47 -9.85 7.04 -2.99
CA ALA A 47 -8.42 6.87 -2.75
C ALA A 47 -7.58 7.23 -4.00
N LEU A 48 -8.01 6.77 -5.18
CA LEU A 48 -7.36 7.12 -6.45
C LEU A 48 -7.44 8.63 -6.75
N LEU A 49 -8.57 9.28 -6.45
CA LEU A 49 -8.71 10.72 -6.63
C LEU A 49 -7.74 11.48 -5.70
N VAL A 50 -7.74 11.16 -4.41
CA VAL A 50 -6.87 11.82 -3.41
C VAL A 50 -5.40 11.61 -3.77
N SER A 51 -5.00 10.38 -4.08
CA SER A 51 -3.61 10.05 -4.44
C SER A 51 -3.19 10.69 -5.76
N GLY A 52 -4.10 10.74 -6.74
CA GLY A 52 -3.87 11.41 -8.02
C GLY A 52 -3.64 12.91 -7.86
N VAL A 53 -4.49 13.59 -7.09
CA VAL A 53 -4.33 15.03 -6.78
C VAL A 53 -3.01 15.29 -6.04
N ALA A 54 -2.71 14.51 -4.99
CA ALA A 54 -1.44 14.64 -4.28
C ALA A 54 -0.24 14.45 -5.22
N SER A 55 -0.29 13.44 -6.07
CA SER A 55 0.77 13.15 -7.05
C SER A 55 0.95 14.27 -8.07
N LEU A 56 -0.14 14.85 -8.56
CA LEU A 56 -0.08 16.01 -9.48
C LEU A 56 0.59 17.22 -8.81
N ILE A 57 0.27 17.50 -7.56
CA ILE A 57 0.91 18.60 -6.82
C ILE A 57 2.42 18.34 -6.70
N ILE A 58 2.83 17.12 -6.35
CA ILE A 58 4.26 16.76 -6.26
C ILE A 58 4.95 16.85 -7.62
N PHE A 59 4.27 16.43 -8.70
CA PHE A 59 4.80 16.59 -10.06
C PHE A 59 5.06 18.07 -10.41
N TYR A 60 4.14 18.96 -10.07
CA TYR A 60 4.34 20.41 -10.30
C TYR A 60 5.49 20.98 -9.45
N LEU A 61 5.64 20.53 -8.21
CA LEU A 61 6.73 20.96 -7.33
C LEU A 61 8.11 20.40 -7.77
N ASN A 62 8.14 19.19 -8.34
CA ASN A 62 9.34 18.52 -8.83
C ASN A 62 9.02 17.70 -10.10
N PRO A 63 9.06 18.31 -11.29
CA PRO A 63 8.79 17.58 -12.55
C PRO A 63 9.73 16.40 -12.81
N GLY A 64 10.92 16.39 -12.21
CA GLY A 64 11.87 15.26 -12.27
C GLY A 64 11.35 13.99 -11.59
N SER A 65 10.37 14.11 -10.69
CA SER A 65 9.75 12.98 -9.99
C SER A 65 9.05 11.99 -10.93
N LYS A 66 8.66 12.41 -12.14
CA LYS A 66 8.00 11.56 -13.15
C LYS A 66 8.72 10.24 -13.41
N VAL A 67 10.04 10.20 -13.25
CA VAL A 67 10.84 8.98 -13.43
C VAL A 67 10.38 7.86 -12.50
N LEU A 68 9.88 8.20 -11.32
CA LEU A 68 9.38 7.24 -10.32
C LEU A 68 8.09 6.53 -10.77
N LEU A 69 7.32 7.12 -11.69
CA LEU A 69 6.09 6.51 -12.26
C LEU A 69 6.41 5.46 -13.33
N SER A 70 7.56 4.84 -13.24
CA SER A 70 8.03 3.82 -14.18
C SER A 70 8.32 2.49 -13.45
N MET A 71 8.66 1.46 -14.22
CA MET A 71 9.14 0.18 -13.65
C MET A 71 10.47 0.35 -12.90
N GLY A 72 11.25 1.38 -13.22
CA GLY A 72 12.59 1.56 -12.71
C GLY A 72 13.58 0.52 -13.24
N ASN A 73 14.79 0.54 -12.69
CA ASN A 73 15.84 -0.44 -13.05
C ASN A 73 15.84 -1.61 -12.07
N LEU A 74 15.08 -2.67 -12.37
CA LEU A 74 15.00 -3.86 -11.52
C LEU A 74 16.31 -4.68 -11.48
N LYS A 75 17.20 -4.48 -12.45
CA LYS A 75 18.49 -5.19 -12.54
C LYS A 75 19.60 -4.52 -11.73
N ILE A 76 19.33 -3.37 -11.11
CA ILE A 76 20.32 -2.71 -10.24
C ILE A 76 20.60 -3.57 -9.01
N ALA A 77 21.86 -3.66 -8.60
CA ALA A 77 22.23 -4.31 -7.34
C ALA A 77 21.63 -3.54 -6.16
N ALA A 78 21.00 -4.26 -5.23
CA ALA A 78 20.43 -3.65 -4.04
C ALA A 78 21.55 -3.22 -3.08
N VAL A 79 21.37 -2.10 -2.38
CA VAL A 79 22.23 -1.75 -1.27
C VAL A 79 21.95 -2.69 -0.10
N LYS A 80 22.99 -3.36 0.39
CA LYS A 80 22.89 -4.36 1.46
C LYS A 80 22.19 -3.80 2.70
N GLU A 81 21.23 -4.56 3.20
CA GLU A 81 20.50 -4.23 4.43
C GLU A 81 20.33 -5.50 5.25
N LYS A 82 21.29 -5.75 6.17
CA LYS A 82 21.40 -7.04 6.86
C LYS A 82 20.14 -7.43 7.66
N TRP A 83 19.55 -6.48 8.35
CA TRP A 83 18.38 -6.73 9.20
C TRP A 83 17.10 -7.06 8.42
N LEU A 84 17.05 -6.71 7.12
CA LEU A 84 15.98 -7.07 6.18
C LEU A 84 16.31 -8.30 5.33
N GLY A 85 17.50 -8.89 5.47
CA GLY A 85 17.95 -9.98 4.62
C GLY A 85 18.28 -9.56 3.17
N ILE A 86 18.35 -8.24 2.88
CA ILE A 86 18.66 -7.74 1.53
C ILE A 86 20.14 -7.97 1.23
N ASN A 87 20.40 -8.75 0.17
CA ASN A 87 21.73 -9.08 -0.28
C ASN A 87 22.27 -8.04 -1.27
N GLY A 88 23.38 -7.39 -0.95
CA GLY A 88 24.02 -6.40 -1.82
C GLY A 88 24.64 -6.98 -3.09
N ASN A 89 24.85 -8.29 -3.18
CA ASN A 89 25.36 -8.96 -4.38
C ASN A 89 24.25 -9.39 -5.35
N ALA A 90 22.97 -9.22 -4.96
CA ALA A 90 21.82 -9.55 -5.78
C ALA A 90 21.10 -8.28 -6.24
N ASN A 91 20.45 -8.34 -7.38
CA ASN A 91 19.64 -7.25 -7.91
C ASN A 91 18.24 -7.21 -7.27
N TRP A 92 17.43 -6.18 -7.61
CA TRP A 92 16.09 -6.02 -7.08
C TRP A 92 15.08 -7.05 -7.61
N ILE A 93 15.36 -7.75 -8.71
CA ILE A 93 14.53 -8.89 -9.12
C ILE A 93 14.62 -10.01 -8.07
N ILE A 94 15.83 -10.37 -7.67
CA ILE A 94 16.07 -11.46 -6.71
C ILE A 94 15.65 -11.04 -5.30
N ASN A 95 16.13 -9.90 -4.82
CA ASN A 95 15.77 -9.41 -3.48
C ASN A 95 14.26 -9.12 -3.38
N GLY A 96 13.65 -8.53 -4.42
CA GLY A 96 12.22 -8.28 -4.47
C GLY A 96 11.39 -9.55 -4.44
N ALA A 97 11.80 -10.59 -5.19
CA ALA A 97 11.14 -11.90 -5.15
C ALA A 97 11.25 -12.57 -3.77
N GLN A 98 12.41 -12.53 -3.13
CA GLN A 98 12.60 -13.06 -1.79
C GLN A 98 11.72 -12.32 -0.75
N LEU A 99 11.70 -10.99 -0.82
CA LEU A 99 10.86 -10.16 0.05
C LEU A 99 9.36 -10.43 -0.21
N LEU A 100 8.96 -10.51 -1.48
CA LEU A 100 7.59 -10.85 -1.85
C LEU A 100 7.15 -12.18 -1.23
N LEU A 101 7.94 -13.23 -1.39
CA LEU A 101 7.63 -14.56 -0.84
C LEU A 101 7.56 -14.53 0.70
N PHE A 102 8.54 -13.90 1.35
CA PHE A 102 8.59 -13.81 2.80
C PHE A 102 7.41 -13.02 3.37
N VAL A 103 7.14 -11.82 2.84
CA VAL A 103 6.05 -10.98 3.33
C VAL A 103 4.70 -11.64 3.04
N SER A 104 4.52 -12.25 1.85
CA SER A 104 3.29 -12.97 1.50
C SER A 104 3.04 -14.16 2.43
N PHE A 105 4.09 -14.90 2.81
CA PHE A 105 3.97 -15.99 3.76
C PHE A 105 3.50 -15.49 5.13
N VAL A 106 4.12 -14.43 5.65
CA VAL A 106 3.74 -13.83 6.95
C VAL A 106 2.31 -13.29 6.89
N THR A 107 1.95 -12.55 5.83
CA THR A 107 0.59 -12.01 5.65
C THR A 107 -0.44 -13.13 5.56
N SER A 108 -0.15 -14.22 4.82
CA SER A 108 -1.06 -15.36 4.67
C SER A 108 -1.33 -16.05 6.01
N ILE A 109 -0.31 -16.25 6.83
CA ILE A 109 -0.48 -16.82 8.19
C ILE A 109 -1.38 -15.91 9.02
N PHE A 110 -1.12 -14.60 9.00
CA PHE A 110 -1.88 -13.65 9.77
C PHE A 110 -3.35 -13.60 9.34
N ILE A 111 -3.62 -13.53 8.05
CA ILE A 111 -4.98 -13.54 7.50
C ILE A 111 -5.69 -14.85 7.80
N PHE A 112 -5.00 -15.99 7.66
CA PHE A 112 -5.56 -17.29 8.00
C PHE A 112 -6.01 -17.36 9.48
N ILE A 113 -5.15 -16.92 10.40
CA ILE A 113 -5.48 -16.87 11.84
C ILE A 113 -6.67 -15.95 12.07
N THR A 114 -6.69 -14.75 11.45
CA THR A 114 -7.77 -13.78 11.60
C THR A 114 -9.11 -14.35 11.09
N VAL A 115 -9.12 -15.00 9.93
CA VAL A 115 -10.32 -15.63 9.37
C VAL A 115 -10.80 -16.76 10.27
N ARG A 116 -9.92 -17.65 10.74
CA ARG A 116 -10.27 -18.77 11.63
C ARG A 116 -10.83 -18.32 12.97
N ASN A 117 -10.37 -17.19 13.49
CA ASN A 117 -10.88 -16.63 14.74
C ASN A 117 -12.28 -15.98 14.59
N GLN A 118 -12.68 -15.61 13.37
CA GLN A 118 -13.94 -14.93 13.13
C GLN A 118 -15.03 -15.83 12.51
N THR A 119 -14.65 -16.98 11.93
CA THR A 119 -15.61 -17.93 11.34
C THR A 119 -15.16 -19.38 11.47
N ASN A 120 -16.12 -20.27 11.77
CA ASN A 120 -15.91 -21.71 11.78
C ASN A 120 -16.03 -22.35 10.37
N SER A 121 -16.72 -21.66 9.44
CA SER A 121 -16.91 -22.13 8.07
C SER A 121 -16.14 -21.23 7.12
N ILE A 122 -15.25 -21.83 6.31
CA ILE A 122 -14.54 -21.11 5.25
C ILE A 122 -15.27 -21.40 3.95
N SER A 123 -15.98 -20.38 3.41
CA SER A 123 -16.56 -20.44 2.08
C SER A 123 -15.95 -19.35 1.21
N PHE A 124 -15.64 -19.71 -0.03
CA PHE A 124 -15.11 -18.77 -1.01
C PHE A 124 -15.87 -18.88 -2.33
N ASN A 125 -16.33 -17.75 -2.84
CA ASN A 125 -17.01 -17.70 -4.13
C ASN A 125 -16.08 -17.10 -5.18
N LEU A 126 -15.79 -17.86 -6.24
CA LEU A 126 -14.91 -17.44 -7.34
C LEU A 126 -15.38 -16.16 -8.04
N SER A 127 -16.68 -15.81 -7.95
CA SER A 127 -17.19 -14.54 -8.50
C SER A 127 -16.57 -13.29 -7.85
N PHE A 128 -15.94 -13.42 -6.68
CA PHE A 128 -15.24 -12.32 -6.01
C PHE A 128 -13.84 -12.06 -6.56
N VAL A 129 -13.24 -13.00 -7.30
CA VAL A 129 -11.86 -12.85 -7.80
C VAL A 129 -11.63 -11.56 -8.60
N PRO A 130 -12.51 -11.16 -9.56
CA PRO A 130 -12.32 -9.90 -10.28
C PRO A 130 -12.30 -8.67 -9.35
N TYR A 131 -13.14 -8.64 -8.31
CA TYR A 131 -13.19 -7.55 -7.33
C TYR A 131 -11.97 -7.54 -6.44
N ILE A 132 -11.49 -8.70 -5.98
CA ILE A 132 -10.26 -8.83 -5.20
C ILE A 132 -9.09 -8.22 -5.99
N LEU A 133 -8.92 -8.63 -7.26
CA LEU A 133 -7.83 -8.14 -8.09
C LEU A 133 -7.96 -6.64 -8.37
N LEU A 134 -9.17 -6.15 -8.67
CA LEU A 134 -9.41 -4.71 -8.92
C LEU A 134 -9.12 -3.87 -7.68
N PHE A 135 -9.61 -4.29 -6.51
CA PHE A 135 -9.42 -3.54 -5.28
C PHE A 135 -7.98 -3.60 -4.79
N ALA A 136 -7.33 -4.74 -4.88
CA ALA A 136 -5.91 -4.87 -4.58
C ALA A 136 -5.05 -3.99 -5.49
N PHE A 137 -5.34 -3.98 -6.81
CA PHE A 137 -4.64 -3.14 -7.77
C PHE A 137 -4.78 -1.66 -7.43
N SER A 138 -6.02 -1.20 -7.24
CA SER A 138 -6.31 0.22 -7.01
C SER A 138 -5.83 0.71 -5.64
N ASN A 139 -5.96 -0.12 -4.60
CA ASN A 139 -5.49 0.21 -3.25
C ASN A 139 -3.97 0.36 -3.22
N ALA A 140 -3.26 -0.68 -3.67
CA ALA A 140 -1.81 -0.64 -3.75
C ALA A 140 -1.33 0.55 -4.59
N LEU A 141 -1.98 0.86 -5.73
CA LEU A 141 -1.60 2.00 -6.55
C LEU A 141 -1.79 3.32 -5.81
N ALA A 142 -2.96 3.54 -5.18
CA ALA A 142 -3.25 4.77 -4.45
C ALA A 142 -2.26 4.99 -3.30
N GLU A 143 -1.97 3.94 -2.53
CA GLU A 143 -1.06 4.04 -1.40
C GLU A 143 0.40 4.20 -1.84
N GLU A 144 0.86 3.53 -2.89
CA GLU A 144 2.21 3.73 -3.41
C GLU A 144 2.39 5.13 -4.02
N LEU A 145 1.36 5.72 -4.60
CA LEU A 145 1.39 7.11 -5.04
C LEU A 145 1.58 8.07 -3.86
N ILE A 146 0.89 7.87 -2.75
CA ILE A 146 1.00 8.74 -1.57
C ILE A 146 2.34 8.51 -0.84
N TYR A 147 2.64 7.25 -0.49
CA TYR A 147 3.72 6.94 0.46
C TYR A 147 5.08 6.71 -0.20
N ARG A 148 5.15 6.50 -1.52
CA ARG A 148 6.42 6.35 -2.26
C ARG A 148 6.61 7.48 -3.25
N TYR A 149 5.68 7.64 -4.20
CA TYR A 149 5.85 8.69 -5.20
C TYR A 149 5.91 10.08 -4.57
N CYS A 150 4.94 10.46 -3.72
CA CYS A 150 4.93 11.78 -3.11
C CYS A 150 6.09 11.99 -2.16
N ILE A 151 6.43 11.01 -1.30
CA ILE A 151 7.52 11.15 -0.33
C ILE A 151 8.87 11.16 -1.03
N VAL A 152 9.18 10.16 -1.87
CA VAL A 152 10.47 10.09 -2.56
C VAL A 152 10.61 11.22 -3.58
N GLY A 153 9.58 11.45 -4.41
CA GLY A 153 9.57 12.49 -5.43
C GLY A 153 9.66 13.90 -4.86
N GLY A 154 8.99 14.13 -3.72
CA GLY A 154 8.99 15.44 -3.07
C GLY A 154 10.21 15.74 -2.19
N LEU A 155 10.83 14.72 -1.58
CA LEU A 155 11.89 14.91 -0.57
C LEU A 155 13.30 14.61 -1.05
N ASN A 156 13.49 13.86 -2.14
CA ASN A 156 14.81 13.35 -2.56
C ASN A 156 15.83 14.45 -2.88
N LEU A 157 15.41 15.66 -3.17
CA LEU A 157 16.29 16.82 -3.42
C LEU A 157 16.69 17.56 -2.13
N TYR A 158 15.98 17.32 -1.02
CA TYR A 158 16.10 18.15 0.19
C TYR A 158 16.50 17.35 1.43
N CYS A 159 16.33 16.02 1.42
CA CYS A 159 16.51 15.18 2.59
C CYS A 159 17.48 14.03 2.35
N SER A 160 18.08 13.53 3.43
CA SER A 160 18.90 12.32 3.39
C SER A 160 18.06 11.08 3.10
N LYS A 161 18.69 10.05 2.54
CA LYS A 161 18.02 8.76 2.28
C LYS A 161 17.37 8.18 3.54
N SER A 162 18.07 8.22 4.67
CA SER A 162 17.56 7.69 5.95
C SER A 162 16.30 8.44 6.41
N PHE A 163 16.28 9.77 6.25
CA PHE A 163 15.11 10.56 6.59
C PHE A 163 13.89 10.14 5.74
N ILE A 164 14.08 10.00 4.43
CA ILE A 164 13.01 9.60 3.50
C ILE A 164 12.48 8.20 3.86
N LEU A 165 13.37 7.24 4.10
CA LEU A 165 13.01 5.86 4.46
C LEU A 165 12.19 5.80 5.76
N ILE A 166 12.67 6.50 6.81
CA ILE A 166 12.00 6.54 8.11
C ILE A 166 10.65 7.26 8.01
N THR A 167 10.59 8.39 7.30
CA THR A 167 9.34 9.13 7.07
C THR A 167 8.31 8.26 6.36
N SER A 168 8.71 7.58 5.29
CA SER A 168 7.81 6.67 4.55
C SER A 168 7.34 5.51 5.44
N ALA A 169 8.23 4.93 6.23
CA ALA A 169 7.90 3.85 7.16
C ALA A 169 6.86 4.29 8.20
N ILE A 170 7.07 5.44 8.84
CA ILE A 170 6.18 5.96 9.88
C ILE A 170 4.82 6.33 9.28
N LEU A 171 4.80 7.14 8.21
CA LEU A 171 3.56 7.62 7.63
C LEU A 171 2.73 6.50 7.00
N PHE A 172 3.37 5.44 6.47
CA PHE A 172 2.68 4.26 5.99
C PHE A 172 2.19 3.35 7.13
N GLY A 173 2.97 3.22 8.19
CA GLY A 173 2.62 2.36 9.33
C GLY A 173 1.44 2.89 10.15
N LEU A 174 1.43 4.19 10.46
CA LEU A 174 0.44 4.79 11.37
C LEU A 174 -1.03 4.52 10.99
N PRO A 175 -1.48 4.67 9.74
CA PRO A 175 -2.86 4.38 9.35
C PRO A 175 -3.28 2.92 9.59
N HIS A 176 -2.32 1.99 9.58
CA HIS A 176 -2.60 0.56 9.79
C HIS A 176 -2.95 0.22 11.25
N PHE A 177 -2.96 1.22 12.16
CA PHE A 177 -3.57 1.04 13.48
C PHE A 177 -5.04 0.63 13.37
N PHE A 178 -5.74 1.11 12.35
CA PHE A 178 -7.14 0.79 12.05
C PHE A 178 -7.29 -0.23 10.90
N GLY A 179 -6.18 -0.73 10.37
CA GLY A 179 -6.13 -1.65 9.23
C GLY A 179 -6.21 -3.12 9.62
N MET A 180 -5.71 -3.98 8.72
CA MET A 180 -5.58 -5.42 8.94
C MET A 180 -4.15 -5.84 8.60
N PRO A 181 -3.34 -6.28 9.60
CA PRO A 181 -3.62 -6.37 11.03
C PRO A 181 -3.82 -5.01 11.69
N ASN A 182 -4.65 -4.95 12.73
CA ASN A 182 -4.93 -3.72 13.46
C ASN A 182 -4.00 -3.52 14.68
N GLY A 183 -4.11 -2.34 15.30
CA GLY A 183 -3.39 -1.98 16.52
C GLY A 183 -1.88 -1.79 16.31
N ILE A 184 -1.12 -1.85 17.38
CA ILE A 184 0.33 -1.59 17.37
C ILE A 184 1.07 -2.57 16.47
N ILE A 185 0.65 -3.84 16.44
CA ILE A 185 1.25 -4.87 15.58
C ILE A 185 1.10 -4.48 14.10
N GLY A 186 -0.09 -4.02 13.70
CA GLY A 186 -0.34 -3.52 12.36
C GLY A 186 0.57 -2.36 11.99
N VAL A 187 0.71 -1.38 12.89
CA VAL A 187 1.62 -0.23 12.70
C VAL A 187 3.06 -0.70 12.48
N LEU A 188 3.57 -1.59 13.33
CA LEU A 188 4.96 -2.02 13.26
C LEU A 188 5.26 -2.84 12.00
N ILE A 189 4.41 -3.81 11.66
CA ILE A 189 4.60 -4.64 10.46
C ILE A 189 4.50 -3.78 9.21
N SER A 190 3.51 -2.90 9.13
CA SER A 190 3.35 -2.00 7.98
C SER A 190 4.46 -0.96 7.90
N ALA A 191 5.00 -0.47 9.03
CA ALA A 191 6.15 0.43 9.01
C ALA A 191 7.40 -0.27 8.43
N VAL A 192 7.67 -1.53 8.81
CA VAL A 192 8.76 -2.32 8.22
C VAL A 192 8.54 -2.52 6.72
N LEU A 193 7.34 -2.89 6.31
CA LEU A 193 6.99 -2.98 4.89
C LEU A 193 7.16 -1.63 4.19
N GLY A 194 6.70 -0.53 4.81
CA GLY A 194 6.86 0.83 4.33
C GLY A 194 8.32 1.21 4.04
N TYR A 195 9.22 0.83 4.95
CA TYR A 195 10.67 1.01 4.77
C TYR A 195 11.20 0.23 3.56
N ILE A 196 10.83 -1.06 3.46
CA ILE A 196 11.26 -1.95 2.36
C ILE A 196 10.82 -1.39 1.00
N LEU A 197 9.54 -1.03 0.88
CA LEU A 197 8.96 -0.53 -0.37
C LEU A 197 9.55 0.83 -0.77
N CYS A 198 9.80 1.71 0.20
CA CYS A 198 10.47 2.98 -0.05
C CYS A 198 11.92 2.78 -0.53
N LYS A 199 12.66 1.86 0.10
CA LYS A 199 14.01 1.49 -0.31
C LYS A 199 14.03 0.94 -1.74
N ALA A 200 13.10 0.06 -2.08
CA ALA A 200 12.94 -0.47 -3.44
C ALA A 200 12.73 0.67 -4.45
N THR A 201 11.79 1.59 -4.16
CA THR A 201 11.49 2.73 -5.02
C THR A 201 12.69 3.65 -5.22
N MET A 202 13.42 3.97 -4.15
CA MET A 202 14.59 4.86 -4.23
C MET A 202 15.74 4.24 -5.03
N GLU A 203 16.00 2.95 -4.87
CA GLU A 203 17.11 2.27 -5.51
C GLU A 203 16.82 1.92 -6.97
N THR A 204 15.62 1.42 -7.27
CA THR A 204 15.20 1.12 -8.65
C THR A 204 14.86 2.38 -9.45
N LYS A 205 14.59 3.50 -8.77
CA LYS A 205 14.04 4.74 -9.37
C LYS A 205 12.69 4.51 -10.06
N GLY A 206 11.84 3.64 -9.48
CA GLY A 206 10.50 3.36 -9.97
C GLY A 206 9.62 2.74 -8.89
N ILE A 207 8.32 3.01 -8.91
CA ILE A 207 7.37 2.48 -7.92
C ILE A 207 6.95 1.03 -8.18
N PHE A 208 7.29 0.44 -9.33
CA PHE A 208 6.76 -0.85 -9.75
C PHE A 208 7.05 -1.99 -8.76
N THR A 209 8.30 -2.11 -8.28
CA THR A 209 8.65 -3.17 -7.30
C THR A 209 7.83 -3.02 -6.02
N ALA A 210 7.72 -1.79 -5.53
CA ALA A 210 6.93 -1.50 -4.33
C ALA A 210 5.46 -1.82 -4.56
N TRP A 211 4.89 -1.30 -5.64
CA TRP A 211 3.50 -1.55 -6.01
C TRP A 211 3.20 -3.04 -6.19
N PHE A 212 4.07 -3.80 -6.85
CA PHE A 212 3.82 -5.22 -7.11
C PHE A 212 3.85 -6.06 -5.81
N ILE A 213 4.82 -5.79 -4.92
CA ILE A 213 4.86 -6.44 -3.61
C ILE A 213 3.59 -6.10 -2.83
N HIS A 214 3.20 -4.83 -2.78
CA HIS A 214 2.01 -4.36 -2.07
C HIS A 214 0.72 -4.96 -2.67
N PHE A 215 0.58 -4.92 -3.99
CA PHE A 215 -0.55 -5.54 -4.70
C PHE A 215 -0.78 -7.00 -4.30
N VAL A 216 0.28 -7.80 -4.24
CA VAL A 216 0.16 -9.20 -3.83
C VAL A 216 -0.28 -9.33 -2.37
N GLN A 217 0.20 -8.45 -1.47
CA GLN A 217 -0.29 -8.41 -0.09
C GLN A 217 -1.79 -8.10 -0.03
N ASP A 218 -2.23 -7.12 -0.80
CA ASP A 218 -3.63 -6.72 -0.86
C ASP A 218 -4.51 -7.84 -1.45
N VAL A 219 -4.04 -8.60 -2.43
CA VAL A 219 -4.76 -9.79 -2.92
C VAL A 219 -5.02 -10.78 -1.78
N ILE A 220 -4.03 -11.04 -0.92
CA ILE A 220 -4.17 -11.93 0.23
C ILE A 220 -5.17 -11.35 1.24
N ILE A 221 -5.04 -10.06 1.56
CA ILE A 221 -5.89 -9.36 2.54
C ILE A 221 -7.34 -9.32 2.05
N PHE A 222 -7.59 -8.88 0.81
CA PHE A 222 -8.95 -8.83 0.24
C PHE A 222 -9.55 -10.22 0.11
N THR A 223 -8.75 -11.26 -0.17
CA THR A 223 -9.24 -12.65 -0.15
C THR A 223 -9.79 -13.00 1.24
N GLY A 224 -9.08 -12.67 2.32
CA GLY A 224 -9.57 -12.86 3.68
C GLY A 224 -10.87 -12.10 3.97
N ILE A 225 -10.94 -10.83 3.56
CA ILE A 225 -12.13 -9.99 3.73
C ILE A 225 -13.35 -10.59 3.01
N PHE A 226 -13.18 -11.07 1.77
CA PHE A 226 -14.28 -11.68 1.00
C PHE A 226 -14.69 -13.06 1.53
N ILE A 227 -13.78 -13.84 2.11
CA ILE A 227 -14.12 -15.08 2.83
C ILE A 227 -15.01 -14.75 4.04
N LEU A 228 -14.63 -13.77 4.87
CA LEU A 228 -15.43 -13.35 6.01
C LEU A 228 -16.81 -12.84 5.59
N HIS A 229 -16.89 -12.07 4.50
CA HIS A 229 -18.15 -11.58 3.96
C HIS A 229 -19.07 -12.71 3.45
N ALA A 230 -18.51 -13.74 2.82
CA ALA A 230 -19.26 -14.90 2.34
C ALA A 230 -19.76 -15.76 3.50
N SER A 231 -18.92 -15.98 4.52
CA SER A 231 -19.23 -16.80 5.68
C SER A 231 -20.31 -16.18 6.58
N ASN A 232 -20.37 -14.85 6.71
CA ASN A 232 -21.39 -14.15 7.48
C ASN A 232 -22.77 -14.10 6.80
N LYS A 233 -22.89 -14.45 5.52
CA LYS A 233 -24.16 -14.56 4.79
C LYS A 233 -24.78 -15.94 4.85
N SER A 234 -24.04 -16.93 5.35
CA SER A 234 -24.49 -18.32 5.44
C SER A 234 -25.09 -18.68 6.82
N VAL A 235 -25.24 -17.69 7.69
CA VAL A 235 -25.97 -17.73 8.95
C VAL A 235 -27.21 -16.80 8.86
#